data_9ac03c74142fe0458cba4a078897385e
#
_entry.id   9ac03c74142fe0458cba4a078897385e
#
_cell.length_a   1.000
_cell.length_b   1.000
_cell.length_c   1.000
_cell.angle_alpha   90.00
_cell.angle_beta   90.00
_cell.angle_gamma   90.00
#
_symmetry.space_group_name_H-M   'P 1'
#
loop_
_entity.id
_entity.type
_entity.pdbx_description
1 polymer ?
#
loop_
_entity_poly.entity_id
_entity_poly.type
_entity_poly.pdbx_seq_one_letter_code
_entity_poly.pdbx_strand_id
1 'polypeptide(L)'
;MEELMEEAHRIMDEHYKFNEHYTIEQIKRYVDSTYERHYGYGKYQATDMIIDAGYGEAFCIGNIMKYAMRYGKKPDPVTGEYKNQGDLLKIIHYAIIAIHLWTEEKTKSGTN
;
A
#
# COMPACT_ATOMS: atom_id res chain seq x y z
N MET A 1 -23.64 5.41 6.05
CA MET A 1 -23.34 4.00 5.81
C MET A 1 -21.91 3.63 6.20
N GLU A 2 -20.94 4.32 5.66
CA GLU A 2 -19.53 4.10 6.04
C GLU A 2 -19.27 4.32 7.52
N GLU A 3 -19.85 5.37 8.07
CA GLU A 3 -19.68 5.68 9.49
C GLU A 3 -20.18 4.57 10.40
N LEU A 4 -21.30 3.94 10.00
CA LEU A 4 -21.85 2.82 10.77
C LEU A 4 -20.94 1.60 10.69
N MET A 5 -20.33 1.38 9.53
CA MET A 5 -19.41 0.27 9.36
C MET A 5 -18.14 0.48 10.16
N GLU A 6 -17.64 1.70 10.20
CA GLU A 6 -16.46 2.05 11.00
C GLU A 6 -16.71 1.83 12.47
N GLU A 7 -17.89 2.24 12.94
CA GLU A 7 -18.27 2.05 14.33
C GLU A 7 -18.38 0.57 14.68
N ALA A 8 -18.97 -0.21 13.78
CA ALA A 8 -19.09 -1.66 13.98
C ALA A 8 -17.72 -2.32 14.07
N HIS A 9 -16.78 -1.93 13.21
CA HIS A 9 -15.43 -2.47 13.25
C HIS A 9 -14.73 -2.13 14.57
N ARG A 10 -14.87 -0.90 15.04
CA ARG A 10 -14.27 -0.50 16.30
C ARG A 10 -14.79 -1.31 17.47
N ILE A 11 -16.10 -1.53 17.50
CA ILE A 11 -16.74 -2.29 18.58
C ILE A 11 -16.27 -3.74 18.56
N MET A 12 -16.17 -4.33 17.38
CA MET A 12 -15.80 -5.74 17.26
C MET A 12 -14.32 -6.00 17.55
N ASP A 13 -13.47 -4.99 17.33
CA ASP A 13 -12.02 -5.14 17.44
C ASP A 13 -11.42 -4.29 18.55
N GLU A 14 -12.07 -4.24 19.70
CA GLU A 14 -11.61 -3.44 20.83
C GLU A 14 -10.21 -3.80 21.31
N HIS A 15 -9.76 -5.04 21.08
CA HIS A 15 -8.43 -5.45 21.49
C HIS A 15 -7.32 -4.78 20.66
N TYR A 16 -7.65 -4.23 19.52
CA TYR A 16 -6.66 -3.51 18.71
C TYR A 16 -6.65 -2.04 19.11
N LYS A 17 -5.55 -1.63 19.73
CA LYS A 17 -5.43 -0.29 20.28
C LYS A 17 -5.54 0.83 19.25
N PHE A 18 -5.04 0.59 18.05
CA PHE A 18 -5.01 1.60 17.00
C PHE A 18 -5.93 1.27 15.85
N ASN A 19 -6.94 0.49 16.10
CA ASN A 19 -7.94 0.14 15.11
C ASN A 19 -7.34 -0.55 13.88
N GLU A 20 -6.32 -1.36 14.11
CA GLU A 20 -5.55 -2.00 13.04
C GLU A 20 -6.40 -2.86 12.12
N HIS A 21 -7.34 -3.60 12.67
CA HIS A 21 -8.20 -4.46 11.85
C HIS A 21 -8.93 -3.66 10.77
N TYR A 22 -9.48 -2.51 11.15
CA TYR A 22 -10.18 -1.64 10.22
C TYR A 22 -9.25 -1.13 9.12
N THR A 23 -8.05 -0.70 9.49
CA THR A 23 -7.08 -0.18 8.51
C THR A 23 -6.60 -1.27 7.57
N ILE A 24 -6.44 -2.50 8.07
CA ILE A 24 -6.06 -3.63 7.21
C ILE A 24 -7.15 -3.87 6.16
N GLU A 25 -8.41 -3.76 6.55
CA GLU A 25 -9.52 -3.87 5.60
C GLU A 25 -9.49 -2.75 4.57
N GLN A 26 -9.18 -1.54 4.99
CA GLN A 26 -9.06 -0.41 4.09
C GLN A 26 -7.94 -0.58 3.08
N ILE A 27 -6.77 -1.05 3.51
CA ILE A 27 -5.67 -1.25 2.58
C ILE A 27 -6.00 -2.34 1.56
N LYS A 28 -6.71 -3.38 1.98
CA LYS A 28 -7.14 -4.41 1.06
C LYS A 28 -8.05 -3.84 -0.03
N ARG A 29 -9.01 -3.01 0.35
CA ARG A 29 -9.91 -2.36 -0.62
C ARG A 29 -9.14 -1.44 -1.56
N TYR A 30 -8.18 -0.72 -1.01
CA TYR A 30 -7.36 0.17 -1.82
C TYR A 30 -6.57 -0.63 -2.85
N VAL A 31 -5.91 -1.71 -2.43
CA VAL A 31 -5.16 -2.57 -3.35
C VAL A 31 -6.08 -3.12 -4.44
N ASP A 32 -7.26 -3.61 -4.06
CA ASP A 32 -8.22 -4.12 -5.03
C ASP A 32 -8.57 -3.05 -6.07
N SER A 33 -8.76 -1.80 -5.63
CA SER A 33 -9.10 -0.72 -6.54
C SER A 33 -7.98 -0.39 -7.51
N THR A 34 -6.72 -0.56 -7.11
CA THR A 34 -5.61 -0.32 -8.03
C THR A 34 -5.58 -1.36 -9.14
N TYR A 35 -5.91 -2.60 -8.83
CA TYR A 35 -5.98 -3.64 -9.85
C TYR A 35 -7.11 -3.37 -10.84
N GLU A 36 -8.26 -2.91 -10.36
CA GLU A 36 -9.36 -2.57 -11.23
C GLU A 36 -9.03 -1.44 -12.19
N ARG A 37 -8.36 -0.40 -11.69
CA ARG A 37 -8.07 0.80 -12.49
C ARG A 37 -6.89 0.63 -13.42
N HIS A 38 -5.92 -0.20 -13.05
CA HIS A 38 -4.64 -0.26 -13.77
C HIS A 38 -4.34 -1.59 -14.41
N TYR A 39 -5.17 -2.60 -14.19
CA TYR A 39 -4.92 -3.91 -14.76
C TYR A 39 -4.92 -3.82 -16.28
N GLY A 40 -3.82 -4.27 -16.88
CA GLY A 40 -3.69 -4.28 -18.35
C GLY A 40 -3.34 -2.93 -18.96
N TYR A 41 -3.13 -1.88 -18.18
CA TYR A 41 -2.90 -0.54 -18.71
C TYR A 41 -1.52 0.03 -18.37
N GLY A 42 -0.51 -0.79 -18.35
CA GLY A 42 0.85 -0.29 -18.32
C GLY A 42 1.47 -0.14 -16.94
N LYS A 43 0.76 0.33 -15.94
CA LYS A 43 1.36 0.56 -14.63
C LYS A 43 1.89 -0.72 -14.00
N TYR A 44 1.08 -1.77 -14.03
CA TYR A 44 1.53 -3.06 -13.48
C TYR A 44 2.56 -3.73 -14.37
N GLN A 45 2.45 -3.53 -15.68
CA GLN A 45 3.48 -4.02 -16.59
C GLN A 45 4.82 -3.37 -16.29
N ALA A 46 4.82 -2.06 -16.04
CA ALA A 46 6.05 -1.35 -15.70
C ALA A 46 6.65 -1.87 -14.40
N THR A 47 5.81 -2.09 -13.38
CA THR A 47 6.27 -2.62 -12.10
C THR A 47 6.87 -4.02 -12.29
N ASP A 48 6.19 -4.88 -13.05
CA ASP A 48 6.70 -6.22 -13.33
C ASP A 48 8.04 -6.18 -14.04
N MET A 49 8.19 -5.30 -15.00
CA MET A 49 9.46 -5.14 -15.73
C MET A 49 10.57 -4.67 -14.82
N ILE A 50 10.28 -3.74 -13.91
CA ILE A 50 11.26 -3.24 -12.96
C ILE A 50 11.71 -4.38 -12.02
N ILE A 51 10.76 -5.18 -11.56
CA ILE A 51 11.03 -6.33 -10.70
C ILE A 51 11.88 -7.36 -11.44
N ASP A 52 11.50 -7.69 -12.68
CA ASP A 52 12.21 -8.66 -13.48
C ASP A 52 13.65 -8.21 -13.78
N ALA A 53 13.86 -6.91 -13.89
CA ALA A 53 15.19 -6.36 -14.13
C ALA A 53 16.07 -6.31 -12.88
N GLY A 54 15.53 -6.70 -11.72
CA GLY A 54 16.30 -6.74 -10.49
C GLY A 54 16.23 -5.48 -9.63
N TYR A 55 15.36 -4.54 -9.98
CA TYR A 55 15.26 -3.27 -9.26
C TYR A 55 14.02 -3.18 -8.36
N GLY A 56 13.35 -4.29 -8.13
CA GLY A 56 12.08 -4.28 -7.40
C GLY A 56 12.18 -3.73 -5.99
N GLU A 57 13.15 -4.19 -5.22
CA GLU A 57 13.32 -3.73 -3.84
C GLU A 57 13.62 -2.23 -3.80
N ALA A 58 14.56 -1.77 -4.60
CA ALA A 58 14.93 -0.36 -4.65
C ALA A 58 13.73 0.50 -5.07
N PHE A 59 12.96 0.00 -6.04
CA PHE A 59 11.76 0.69 -6.51
C PHE A 59 10.75 0.84 -5.38
N CYS A 60 10.49 -0.22 -4.63
CA CYS A 60 9.53 -0.18 -3.52
C CYS A 60 9.99 0.75 -2.41
N ILE A 61 11.24 0.62 -1.98
CA ILE A 61 11.76 1.47 -0.90
C ILE A 61 11.79 2.93 -1.33
N GLY A 62 12.21 3.19 -2.57
CA GLY A 62 12.21 4.55 -3.10
C GLY A 62 10.84 5.20 -3.10
N ASN A 63 9.81 4.43 -3.47
CA ASN A 63 8.45 4.95 -3.44
C ASN A 63 7.93 5.17 -2.02
N ILE A 64 8.27 4.29 -1.09
CA ILE A 64 7.92 4.49 0.31
C ILE A 64 8.52 5.81 0.80
N MET A 65 9.79 6.05 0.51
CA MET A 65 10.45 7.28 0.90
C MET A 65 9.81 8.50 0.25
N LYS A 66 9.48 8.40 -1.03
CA LYS A 66 8.85 9.50 -1.76
C LYS A 66 7.53 9.91 -1.12
N TYR A 67 6.67 8.96 -0.82
CA TYR A 67 5.36 9.29 -0.23
C TYR A 67 5.47 9.71 1.22
N ALA A 68 6.43 9.17 1.97
CA ALA A 68 6.68 9.65 3.32
C ALA A 68 7.14 11.11 3.33
N MET A 69 8.00 11.49 2.37
CA MET A 69 8.47 12.86 2.26
C MET A 69 7.38 13.79 1.73
N ARG A 70 6.50 13.28 0.91
CA ARG A 70 5.40 14.06 0.35
C ARG A 70 4.32 14.37 1.39
N TYR A 71 4.09 13.45 2.31
CA TYR A 71 3.05 13.58 3.31
C TYR A 71 3.24 14.86 4.13
N GLY A 72 2.23 15.73 4.11
CA GLY A 72 2.27 17.00 4.82
C GLY A 72 2.99 18.12 4.08
N LYS A 73 3.57 17.85 2.89
CA LYS A 73 4.33 18.86 2.14
C LYS A 73 3.75 19.21 0.80
N LYS A 74 3.03 18.29 0.18
CA LYS A 74 2.38 18.54 -1.10
C LYS A 74 0.89 18.25 -0.99
N PRO A 75 0.04 19.12 -1.54
CA PRO A 75 -1.40 18.89 -1.48
C PRO A 75 -1.80 17.77 -2.43
N ASP A 76 -2.82 17.01 -2.02
CA ASP A 76 -3.46 16.07 -2.91
C ASP A 76 -4.11 16.85 -4.06
N PRO A 77 -3.90 16.45 -5.32
CA PRO A 77 -4.45 17.21 -6.45
C PRO A 77 -5.97 17.23 -6.51
N VAL A 78 -6.63 16.27 -5.88
CA VAL A 78 -8.09 16.19 -5.88
C VAL A 78 -8.70 16.91 -4.69
N THR A 79 -8.21 16.62 -3.47
CA THR A 79 -8.81 17.12 -2.23
C THR A 79 -8.17 18.42 -1.75
N GLY A 80 -6.96 18.70 -2.16
CA GLY A 80 -6.20 19.85 -1.67
C GLY A 80 -5.58 19.63 -0.29
N GLU A 81 -5.77 18.45 0.30
CA GLU A 81 -5.24 18.17 1.62
C GLU A 81 -3.75 17.85 1.56
N TYR A 82 -2.99 18.43 2.50
CA TYR A 82 -1.56 18.17 2.59
C TYR A 82 -1.25 16.85 3.29
N LYS A 83 -1.97 16.57 4.38
CA LYS A 83 -1.84 15.28 5.07
C LYS A 83 -3.01 14.41 4.63
N ASN A 84 -2.76 13.55 3.67
CA ASN A 84 -3.85 12.75 3.11
C ASN A 84 -3.58 11.26 3.29
N GLN A 85 -4.66 10.53 3.45
CA GLN A 85 -4.60 9.09 3.64
C GLN A 85 -4.01 8.39 2.42
N GLY A 86 -4.21 8.95 1.24
CA GLY A 86 -3.71 8.35 0.01
C GLY A 86 -2.21 8.11 0.02
N ASP A 87 -1.43 9.07 0.52
CA ASP A 87 0.01 8.90 0.62
C ASP A 87 0.37 7.77 1.57
N LEU A 88 -0.34 7.68 2.70
CA LEU A 88 -0.10 6.61 3.67
C LEU A 88 -0.46 5.24 3.10
N LEU A 89 -1.56 5.15 2.36
CA LEU A 89 -1.96 3.89 1.73
C LEU A 89 -0.95 3.45 0.68
N LYS A 90 -0.37 4.38 -0.07
CA LYS A 90 0.67 4.05 -1.03
C LYS A 90 1.92 3.50 -0.35
N ILE A 91 2.30 4.09 0.78
CA ILE A 91 3.42 3.59 1.57
C ILE A 91 3.17 2.12 1.96
N ILE A 92 1.98 1.84 2.47
CA ILE A 92 1.64 0.47 2.87
C ILE A 92 1.67 -0.47 1.67
N HIS A 93 1.11 -0.05 0.55
CA HIS A 93 1.05 -0.89 -0.65
C HIS A 93 2.44 -1.27 -1.14
N TYR A 94 3.36 -0.31 -1.21
CA TYR A 94 4.73 -0.61 -1.63
C TYR A 94 5.44 -1.49 -0.62
N ALA A 95 5.13 -1.34 0.68
CA ALA A 95 5.69 -2.24 1.69
C ALA A 95 5.17 -3.67 1.51
N ILE A 96 3.91 -3.83 1.13
CA ILE A 96 3.35 -5.16 0.84
C ILE A 96 4.09 -5.81 -0.32
N ILE A 97 4.34 -5.04 -1.38
CA ILE A 97 5.08 -5.55 -2.54
C ILE A 97 6.51 -5.93 -2.13
N ALA A 98 7.15 -5.10 -1.31
CA ALA A 98 8.51 -5.38 -0.85
C ALA A 98 8.55 -6.68 -0.03
N ILE A 99 7.53 -6.92 0.80
CA ILE A 99 7.44 -8.16 1.57
C ILE A 99 7.31 -9.36 0.64
N HIS A 100 6.52 -9.23 -0.41
CA HIS A 100 6.39 -10.30 -1.40
C HIS A 100 7.74 -10.61 -2.04
N LEU A 101 8.49 -9.58 -2.43
CA LEU A 101 9.80 -9.77 -3.04
C LEU A 101 10.78 -10.43 -2.06
N TRP A 102 10.73 -10.02 -0.79
CA TRP A 102 11.54 -10.64 0.25
C TRP A 102 11.20 -12.12 0.38
N THR A 103 9.93 -12.48 0.38
CA THR A 103 9.47 -13.86 0.48
C THR A 103 9.96 -14.68 -0.71
N GLU A 104 9.85 -14.12 -1.92
CA GLU A 104 10.32 -14.79 -3.13
C GLU A 104 11.83 -15.05 -3.09
N GLU A 105 12.58 -14.09 -2.61
CA GLU A 105 14.03 -14.21 -2.49
C GLU A 105 14.40 -15.33 -1.51
N LYS A 106 13.71 -15.39 -0.38
CA LYS A 106 13.96 -16.45 0.60
C LYS A 106 13.65 -17.83 0.05
N THR A 107 12.57 -17.94 -0.69
CA THR A 107 12.18 -19.20 -1.31
C THR A 107 13.21 -19.65 -2.34
N LYS A 108 13.67 -18.73 -3.17
CA LYS A 108 14.66 -19.04 -4.22
C LYS A 108 16.01 -19.40 -3.67
N SER A 109 16.40 -18.85 -2.52
CA SER A 109 17.71 -19.12 -1.94
C SER A 109 17.83 -20.52 -1.36
N GLY A 110 16.71 -21.24 -1.25
CA GLY A 110 16.71 -22.59 -0.72
C GLY A 110 17.05 -22.70 0.75
N THR A 111 16.93 -21.61 1.47
CA THR A 111 17.27 -21.57 2.89
C THR A 111 16.08 -21.79 3.80
N ASN A 112 15.09 -22.40 3.30
CA ASN A 112 13.86 -22.66 4.03
C ASN A 112 14.00 -23.83 4.95
#